data_80274ce36b41a08f09a80c24a481abc3
#
_entry.id   80274ce36b41a08f09a80c24a481abc3
#
_cell.length_a   1.000
_cell.length_b   1.000
_cell.length_c   1.000
_cell.angle_alpha   90.00
_cell.angle_beta   90.00
_cell.angle_gamma   90.00
#
_symmetry.space_group_name_H-M   'P 1'
#
loop_
_entity.id
_entity.type
_entity.pdbx_description
1 polymer ?
#
loop_
_entity_poly.entity_id
_entity_poly.type
_entity_poly.pdbx_seq_one_letter_code
_entity_poly.pdbx_strand_id
1 'polypeptide(L)'
;MTLPLHTFRATALAGAMALACAALLPGAAHAQFGAVAPTPTTLRPAVDKAYGQLMAAPQILQLLDAVKADHDRATEDLRMLTEIEAPPFKEQRRAEAFLARLQALGLTNAAIDAEGNVVGVRKGTGNGPKLVISAHLDTVFPSGTDVKVKERDGKLYAPGISDNTRGLAVLLSWLKVLNDQKIATVGDLVFVGNVGEEELGNLRGMKHLFKEHLDIDGMVALEPAPDGTVLVLGTGSHRHEVTFKGPGGHSYAAFGEVPSAIHGMGRAIAKIADIRTPKSPKTTFTVGTVGTVGGGTSVNTIAPDARMAVDIRSDETAPMLATEKQVLAAVDSAVTEENARWGVNTLSASTKLIGDRPGGRTAADSVIVEAAVRANTAFGRKTVLAGASTDANVPMSLGIPAIVIGGGGKTGGFHALSEWIDLTDAWKGAQTSLVTVLGLVGVQGVSAPLLNKRPPRTK
;
A
#
# COMPACT_ATOMS: atom_id res chain seq x y z
N MET A 1 -67.59 50.91 1.12
CA MET A 1 -66.46 50.91 2.09
C MET A 1 -65.30 50.09 1.45
N THR A 2 -64.44 50.81 0.76
CA THR A 2 -63.33 50.26 -0.05
C THR A 2 -62.07 50.44 0.74
N LEU A 3 -61.31 49.32 0.93
CA LEU A 3 -59.96 49.29 1.51
C LEU A 3 -58.94 49.27 0.39
N PRO A 4 -57.77 49.95 0.49
CA PRO A 4 -56.81 50.07 -0.59
C PRO A 4 -55.82 48.95 -0.59
N LEU A 5 -55.44 48.51 -1.80
CA LEU A 5 -54.31 47.60 -2.07
C LEU A 5 -52.91 48.27 -1.84
N HIS A 6 -52.12 47.72 -1.00
CA HIS A 6 -50.71 48.09 -0.89
C HIS A 6 -49.88 47.22 -1.86
N THR A 7 -49.26 47.86 -2.85
CA THR A 7 -48.30 47.31 -3.75
C THR A 7 -46.93 47.24 -3.08
N PHE A 8 -46.40 46.01 -2.88
CA PHE A 8 -44.99 45.80 -2.51
C PHE A 8 -44.13 45.83 -3.77
N ARG A 9 -43.24 46.79 -3.88
CA ARG A 9 -42.14 46.80 -4.86
C ARG A 9 -41.05 45.89 -4.36
N ALA A 10 -40.75 44.83 -5.13
CA ALA A 10 -39.59 43.99 -4.96
C ALA A 10 -38.37 44.68 -5.58
N THR A 11 -37.41 45.10 -4.77
CA THR A 11 -36.07 45.52 -5.20
C THR A 11 -35.20 44.27 -5.34
N ALA A 12 -34.84 43.95 -6.59
CA ALA A 12 -33.86 42.92 -6.91
C ALA A 12 -32.45 43.41 -6.57
N LEU A 13 -31.82 42.85 -5.54
CA LEU A 13 -30.39 42.97 -5.33
C LEU A 13 -29.68 41.84 -6.13
N ALA A 14 -29.06 42.21 -7.24
CA ALA A 14 -28.13 41.33 -7.94
C ALA A 14 -26.80 41.27 -7.18
N GLY A 15 -26.61 40.23 -6.39
CA GLY A 15 -25.35 39.88 -5.76
C GLY A 15 -24.50 39.10 -6.75
N ALA A 16 -23.44 39.72 -7.28
CA ALA A 16 -22.43 39.03 -8.05
C ALA A 16 -21.64 38.08 -7.14
N MET A 17 -21.89 36.79 -7.26
CA MET A 17 -21.06 35.72 -6.67
C MET A 17 -19.81 35.54 -7.55
N ALA A 18 -18.69 36.13 -7.13
CA ALA A 18 -17.39 35.84 -7.73
C ALA A 18 -17.01 34.40 -7.38
N LEU A 19 -17.07 33.50 -8.36
CA LEU A 19 -16.43 32.18 -8.27
C LEU A 19 -14.92 32.39 -8.21
N ALA A 20 -14.33 32.27 -7.03
CA ALA A 20 -12.89 32.09 -6.90
C ALA A 20 -12.56 30.67 -7.34
N CYS A 21 -12.17 30.49 -8.61
CA CYS A 21 -11.44 29.29 -9.04
C CYS A 21 -10.10 29.27 -8.32
N ALA A 22 -10.01 28.52 -7.22
CA ALA A 22 -8.74 28.15 -6.65
C ALA A 22 -8.04 27.24 -7.66
N ALA A 23 -7.05 27.80 -8.37
CA ALA A 23 -6.11 27.04 -9.17
C ALA A 23 -5.37 26.09 -8.21
N LEU A 24 -5.73 24.82 -8.21
CA LEU A 24 -4.97 23.76 -7.56
C LEU A 24 -3.63 23.65 -8.28
N LEU A 25 -2.58 24.14 -7.64
CA LEU A 25 -1.21 24.02 -8.10
C LEU A 25 -0.85 22.54 -8.21
N PRO A 26 -0.19 22.09 -9.29
CA PRO A 26 0.31 20.72 -9.45
C PRO A 26 1.59 20.54 -8.63
N GLY A 27 1.49 20.49 -7.31
CA GLY A 27 2.62 20.35 -6.39
C GLY A 27 2.48 19.26 -5.34
N ALA A 28 1.35 18.54 -5.31
CA ALA A 28 1.02 17.67 -4.18
C ALA A 28 1.55 16.22 -4.27
N ALA A 29 2.05 15.76 -5.41
CA ALA A 29 2.51 14.37 -5.56
C ALA A 29 3.82 14.05 -4.79
N HIS A 30 4.58 15.04 -4.38
CA HIS A 30 5.83 14.84 -3.62
C HIS A 30 5.64 14.84 -2.09
N ALA A 31 4.44 15.12 -1.58
CA ALA A 31 4.17 15.21 -0.15
C ALA A 31 3.85 13.87 0.53
N GLN A 32 3.63 12.80 -0.24
CA GLN A 32 3.19 11.52 0.29
C GLN A 32 4.30 10.74 1.01
N PHE A 33 5.56 10.94 0.64
CA PHE A 33 6.71 10.21 1.17
C PHE A 33 7.74 11.17 1.78
N GLY A 34 7.52 11.62 3.03
CA GLY A 34 8.49 12.39 3.78
C GLY A 34 9.75 11.58 4.14
N ALA A 35 10.91 12.21 4.17
CA ALA A 35 12.15 11.55 4.58
C ALA A 35 12.06 11.09 6.04
N VAL A 36 12.34 9.80 6.30
CA VAL A 36 12.27 9.17 7.63
C VAL A 36 13.65 8.85 8.21
N ALA A 37 14.70 8.93 7.39
CA ALA A 37 16.08 8.73 7.79
C ALA A 37 17.03 9.49 6.84
N PRO A 38 18.23 9.85 7.30
CA PRO A 38 19.26 10.39 6.40
C PRO A 38 19.73 9.33 5.41
N THR A 39 19.92 9.75 4.15
CA THR A 39 20.51 8.86 3.13
C THR A 39 22.00 8.67 3.44
N PRO A 40 22.54 7.43 3.42
CA PRO A 40 23.96 7.18 3.58
C PRO A 40 24.80 7.95 2.57
N THR A 41 25.80 8.68 3.04
CA THR A 41 26.75 9.43 2.19
C THR A 41 28.02 8.63 1.89
N THR A 42 28.32 7.64 2.74
CA THR A 42 29.43 6.71 2.56
C THR A 42 28.86 5.30 2.46
N LEU A 43 29.19 4.60 1.38
CA LEU A 43 28.74 3.23 1.14
C LEU A 43 29.87 2.25 1.43
N ARG A 44 29.52 1.00 1.65
CA ARG A 44 30.52 -0.07 1.80
C ARG A 44 31.35 -0.22 0.53
N PRO A 45 32.69 -0.43 0.61
CA PRO A 45 33.52 -0.64 -0.58
C PRO A 45 33.06 -1.79 -1.47
N ALA A 46 32.44 -2.82 -0.89
CA ALA A 46 31.87 -3.93 -1.64
C ALA A 46 30.70 -3.48 -2.55
N VAL A 47 29.89 -2.52 -2.11
CA VAL A 47 28.78 -1.95 -2.89
C VAL A 47 29.35 -1.17 -4.07
N ASP A 48 30.29 -0.26 -3.84
CA ASP A 48 30.93 0.51 -4.92
C ASP A 48 31.62 -0.40 -5.93
N LYS A 49 32.34 -1.45 -5.47
CA LYS A 49 32.96 -2.43 -6.35
C LYS A 49 31.94 -3.17 -7.21
N ALA A 50 30.88 -3.71 -6.62
CA ALA A 50 29.85 -4.45 -7.35
C ALA A 50 29.18 -3.58 -8.43
N TYR A 51 28.82 -2.35 -8.09
CA TYR A 51 28.20 -1.44 -9.06
C TYR A 51 29.17 -0.93 -10.12
N GLY A 52 30.45 -0.73 -9.77
CA GLY A 52 31.50 -0.45 -10.76
C GLY A 52 31.61 -1.56 -11.80
N GLN A 53 31.57 -2.83 -11.34
CA GLN A 53 31.57 -4.01 -12.20
C GLN A 53 30.31 -4.12 -13.06
N LEU A 54 29.11 -3.98 -12.45
CA LEU A 54 27.84 -4.05 -13.17
C LEU A 54 27.75 -2.99 -14.27
N MET A 55 28.03 -1.72 -13.96
CA MET A 55 27.87 -0.61 -14.89
C MET A 55 28.98 -0.56 -15.97
N ALA A 56 30.07 -1.31 -15.80
CA ALA A 56 31.12 -1.46 -16.82
C ALA A 56 30.91 -2.71 -17.71
N ALA A 57 30.03 -3.65 -17.33
CA ALA A 57 29.88 -4.91 -18.05
C ALA A 57 29.03 -4.74 -19.31
N PRO A 58 29.54 -5.07 -20.53
CA PRO A 58 28.80 -4.91 -21.76
C PRO A 58 27.43 -5.62 -21.78
N GLN A 59 27.35 -6.81 -21.18
CA GLN A 59 26.12 -7.59 -21.08
C GLN A 59 25.05 -6.91 -20.21
N ILE A 60 25.46 -6.11 -19.22
CA ILE A 60 24.51 -5.34 -18.40
C ILE A 60 24.06 -4.10 -19.16
N LEU A 61 24.95 -3.43 -19.89
CA LEU A 61 24.54 -2.31 -20.74
C LEU A 61 23.55 -2.76 -21.83
N GLN A 62 23.80 -3.92 -22.48
CA GLN A 62 22.85 -4.52 -23.43
C GLN A 62 21.50 -4.89 -22.77
N LEU A 63 21.53 -5.42 -21.54
CA LEU A 63 20.31 -5.68 -20.79
C LEU A 63 19.51 -4.40 -20.52
N LEU A 64 20.17 -3.29 -20.16
CA LEU A 64 19.50 -2.02 -19.94
C LEU A 64 18.88 -1.48 -21.25
N ASP A 65 19.58 -1.62 -22.37
CA ASP A 65 19.01 -1.29 -23.69
C ASP A 65 17.80 -2.19 -24.02
N ALA A 66 17.86 -3.46 -23.66
CA ALA A 66 16.73 -4.37 -23.84
C ALA A 66 15.52 -3.98 -22.98
N VAL A 67 15.70 -3.49 -21.74
CA VAL A 67 14.59 -2.95 -20.91
C VAL A 67 13.95 -1.74 -21.61
N LYS A 68 14.75 -0.86 -22.21
CA LYS A 68 14.21 0.27 -22.98
C LYS A 68 13.47 -0.21 -24.22
N ALA A 69 14.01 -1.16 -24.97
CA ALA A 69 13.39 -1.70 -26.18
C ALA A 69 12.10 -2.48 -25.88
N ASP A 70 11.96 -3.09 -24.70
CA ASP A 70 10.78 -3.83 -24.28
C ASP A 70 9.64 -2.92 -23.73
N HIS A 71 9.84 -1.62 -23.68
CA HIS A 71 8.93 -0.67 -23.04
C HIS A 71 7.49 -0.71 -23.59
N ASP A 72 7.34 -0.76 -24.93
CA ASP A 72 6.03 -0.77 -25.56
C ASP A 72 5.26 -2.08 -25.25
N ARG A 73 5.95 -3.23 -25.31
CA ARG A 73 5.37 -4.53 -24.94
C ARG A 73 4.97 -4.55 -23.44
N ALA A 74 5.82 -3.99 -22.57
CA ALA A 74 5.50 -3.87 -21.15
C ALA A 74 4.30 -2.94 -20.91
N THR A 75 4.10 -1.94 -21.78
CA THR A 75 2.91 -1.08 -21.74
C THR A 75 1.65 -1.84 -22.15
N GLU A 76 1.74 -2.76 -23.10
CA GLU A 76 0.61 -3.64 -23.44
C GLU A 76 0.26 -4.60 -22.30
N ASP A 77 1.26 -5.17 -21.60
CA ASP A 77 1.01 -5.97 -20.39
C ASP A 77 0.36 -5.12 -19.28
N LEU A 78 0.79 -3.89 -19.10
CA LEU A 78 0.17 -2.93 -18.17
C LEU A 78 -1.32 -2.73 -18.50
N ARG A 79 -1.65 -2.43 -19.77
CA ARG A 79 -3.03 -2.23 -20.22
C ARG A 79 -3.87 -3.49 -19.97
N MET A 80 -3.39 -4.63 -20.41
CA MET A 80 -4.09 -5.92 -20.30
C MET A 80 -4.39 -6.27 -18.84
N LEU A 81 -3.43 -6.14 -17.93
CA LEU A 81 -3.61 -6.45 -16.51
C LEU A 81 -4.50 -5.42 -15.80
N THR A 82 -4.39 -4.13 -16.15
CA THR A 82 -5.22 -3.07 -15.56
C THR A 82 -6.70 -3.31 -15.85
N GLU A 83 -7.05 -3.76 -17.07
CA GLU A 83 -8.43 -3.97 -17.50
C GLU A 83 -9.09 -5.23 -16.92
N ILE A 84 -8.40 -5.92 -16.00
CA ILE A 84 -8.97 -7.01 -15.20
C ILE A 84 -9.23 -6.49 -13.78
N GLU A 85 -10.50 -6.39 -13.39
CA GLU A 85 -10.86 -6.00 -12.01
C GLU A 85 -10.21 -6.95 -11.00
N ALA A 86 -9.66 -6.39 -9.91
CA ALA A 86 -9.04 -7.16 -8.85
C ALA A 86 -9.22 -6.49 -7.47
N PRO A 87 -10.45 -6.30 -6.97
CA PRO A 87 -10.64 -5.83 -5.60
C PRO A 87 -10.13 -6.88 -4.61
N PRO A 88 -9.83 -6.50 -3.34
CA PRO A 88 -9.39 -7.44 -2.32
C PRO A 88 -10.34 -8.64 -2.21
N PHE A 89 -9.79 -9.85 -2.10
CA PHE A 89 -10.48 -11.16 -2.08
C PHE A 89 -11.11 -11.60 -3.42
N LYS A 90 -10.86 -10.86 -4.52
CA LYS A 90 -11.34 -11.21 -5.88
C LYS A 90 -10.24 -11.05 -6.94
N GLU A 91 -9.00 -11.25 -6.54
CA GLU A 91 -7.82 -11.08 -7.38
C GLU A 91 -7.60 -12.23 -8.38
N GLN A 92 -8.32 -13.34 -8.24
CA GLN A 92 -8.07 -14.60 -8.97
C GLN A 92 -7.90 -14.40 -10.48
N ARG A 93 -8.78 -13.64 -11.15
CA ARG A 93 -8.73 -13.45 -12.60
C ARG A 93 -7.44 -12.74 -13.05
N ARG A 94 -7.00 -11.74 -12.29
CA ARG A 94 -5.75 -11.03 -12.56
C ARG A 94 -4.55 -11.92 -12.23
N ALA A 95 -4.61 -12.72 -11.16
CA ALA A 95 -3.59 -13.71 -10.82
C ALA A 95 -3.40 -14.75 -11.93
N GLU A 96 -4.49 -15.29 -12.46
CA GLU A 96 -4.46 -16.25 -13.59
C GLU A 96 -3.84 -15.63 -14.85
N ALA A 97 -4.20 -14.38 -15.18
CA ALA A 97 -3.62 -13.66 -16.32
C ALA A 97 -2.11 -13.39 -16.12
N PHE A 98 -1.70 -12.96 -14.93
CA PHE A 98 -0.30 -12.72 -14.57
C PHE A 98 0.50 -14.02 -14.60
N LEU A 99 -0.04 -15.13 -14.05
CA LEU A 99 0.56 -16.47 -14.11
C LEU A 99 0.81 -16.90 -15.55
N ALA A 100 -0.21 -16.79 -16.42
CA ALA A 100 -0.10 -17.16 -17.83
C ALA A 100 1.01 -16.36 -18.54
N ARG A 101 1.16 -15.06 -18.21
CA ARG A 101 2.25 -14.23 -18.76
C ARG A 101 3.63 -14.67 -18.25
N LEU A 102 3.79 -14.95 -16.95
CA LEU A 102 5.05 -15.46 -16.41
C LEU A 102 5.46 -16.77 -17.06
N GLN A 103 4.52 -17.71 -17.24
CA GLN A 103 4.78 -18.99 -17.88
C GLN A 103 5.15 -18.83 -19.36
N ALA A 104 4.44 -17.97 -20.10
CA ALA A 104 4.75 -17.65 -21.49
C ALA A 104 6.13 -17.02 -21.68
N LEU A 105 6.63 -16.30 -20.65
CA LEU A 105 7.97 -15.70 -20.62
C LEU A 105 9.05 -16.66 -20.06
N GLY A 106 8.72 -17.95 -19.88
CA GLY A 106 9.67 -18.99 -19.54
C GLY A 106 9.78 -19.33 -18.04
N LEU A 107 8.96 -18.73 -17.16
CA LEU A 107 8.93 -19.09 -15.74
C LEU A 107 7.91 -20.22 -15.51
N THR A 108 8.20 -21.40 -16.04
CA THR A 108 7.28 -22.54 -16.11
C THR A 108 6.92 -23.15 -14.75
N ASN A 109 7.72 -22.88 -13.71
CA ASN A 109 7.44 -23.30 -12.34
C ASN A 109 6.57 -22.31 -11.55
N ALA A 110 6.11 -21.24 -12.18
CA ALA A 110 5.18 -20.32 -11.55
C ALA A 110 3.81 -20.99 -11.31
N ALA A 111 3.22 -20.73 -10.15
CA ALA A 111 1.93 -21.26 -9.73
C ALA A 111 1.20 -20.28 -8.82
N ILE A 112 -0.12 -20.45 -8.68
CA ILE A 112 -0.92 -19.76 -7.65
C ILE A 112 -0.85 -20.58 -6.38
N ASP A 113 -0.45 -19.94 -5.26
CA ASP A 113 -0.39 -20.58 -3.94
C ASP A 113 -1.78 -20.67 -3.28
N ALA A 114 -1.83 -21.25 -2.08
CA ALA A 114 -3.09 -21.45 -1.35
C ALA A 114 -3.78 -20.15 -0.92
N GLU A 115 -3.04 -19.03 -0.84
CA GLU A 115 -3.60 -17.73 -0.49
C GLU A 115 -4.05 -16.93 -1.72
N GLY A 116 -3.55 -17.31 -2.90
CA GLY A 116 -3.84 -16.65 -4.18
C GLY A 116 -2.66 -15.86 -4.77
N ASN A 117 -1.49 -15.86 -4.13
CA ASN A 117 -0.29 -15.26 -4.73
C ASN A 117 0.16 -16.04 -5.95
N VAL A 118 0.64 -15.37 -6.96
CA VAL A 118 1.39 -15.98 -8.06
C VAL A 118 2.87 -15.98 -7.68
N VAL A 119 3.47 -17.16 -7.55
CA VAL A 119 4.87 -17.31 -7.14
C VAL A 119 5.63 -18.16 -8.16
N GLY A 120 6.77 -17.67 -8.63
CA GLY A 120 7.67 -18.40 -9.51
C GLY A 120 9.13 -18.11 -9.21
N VAL A 121 10.00 -19.12 -9.33
CA VAL A 121 11.42 -18.99 -9.00
C VAL A 121 12.29 -19.08 -10.25
N ARG A 122 12.95 -17.98 -10.59
CA ARG A 122 14.04 -17.98 -11.56
C ARG A 122 15.34 -18.34 -10.84
N LYS A 123 15.82 -19.55 -11.08
CA LYS A 123 17.00 -20.09 -10.40
C LYS A 123 18.26 -19.34 -10.77
N GLY A 124 19.06 -19.04 -9.76
CA GLY A 124 20.44 -18.60 -9.91
C GLY A 124 21.39 -19.77 -10.24
N THR A 125 22.66 -19.46 -10.47
CA THR A 125 23.68 -20.44 -10.87
C THR A 125 24.55 -20.94 -9.71
N GLY A 126 24.36 -20.42 -8.49
CA GLY A 126 25.19 -20.76 -7.34
C GLY A 126 24.43 -20.74 -6.01
N ASN A 127 25.23 -20.79 -4.92
CA ASN A 127 24.69 -20.69 -3.55
C ASN A 127 24.42 -19.22 -3.12
N GLY A 128 23.94 -18.41 -4.03
CA GLY A 128 23.58 -17.02 -3.75
C GLY A 128 22.30 -16.89 -2.93
N PRO A 129 21.92 -15.65 -2.57
CA PRO A 129 20.72 -15.38 -1.78
C PRO A 129 19.44 -15.65 -2.59
N LYS A 130 18.34 -15.85 -1.89
CA LYS A 130 16.98 -15.91 -2.42
C LYS A 130 16.29 -14.56 -2.17
N LEU A 131 16.09 -13.80 -3.24
CA LEU A 131 15.48 -12.47 -3.20
C LEU A 131 14.07 -12.50 -3.79
N VAL A 132 13.08 -12.07 -3.00
CA VAL A 132 11.72 -11.82 -3.49
C VAL A 132 11.69 -10.48 -4.20
N ILE A 133 11.08 -10.45 -5.40
CA ILE A 133 10.70 -9.26 -6.13
C ILE A 133 9.19 -9.31 -6.36
N SER A 134 8.46 -8.30 -5.91
CA SER A 134 6.99 -8.36 -5.86
C SER A 134 6.31 -7.10 -6.33
N ALA A 135 5.05 -7.27 -6.74
CA ALA A 135 4.06 -6.23 -6.92
C ALA A 135 2.68 -6.82 -6.60
N HIS A 136 1.78 -6.06 -5.99
CA HIS A 136 0.49 -6.59 -5.62
C HIS A 136 -0.51 -6.64 -6.80
N LEU A 137 -1.43 -7.60 -6.73
CA LEU A 137 -2.45 -7.87 -7.74
C LEU A 137 -3.72 -7.05 -7.50
N ASP A 138 -4.05 -6.79 -6.25
CA ASP A 138 -5.29 -6.13 -5.87
C ASP A 138 -5.26 -4.62 -6.07
N THR A 139 -6.43 -4.00 -5.98
CA THR A 139 -6.64 -2.56 -6.00
C THR A 139 -7.75 -2.19 -5.02
N VAL A 140 -7.79 -0.93 -4.56
CA VAL A 140 -8.86 -0.45 -3.66
C VAL A 140 -10.24 -0.36 -4.32
N PHE A 141 -10.36 -0.58 -5.63
CA PHE A 141 -11.58 -0.33 -6.36
C PHE A 141 -12.55 -1.52 -6.30
N PRO A 142 -13.83 -1.31 -5.94
CA PRO A 142 -14.81 -2.39 -5.85
C PRO A 142 -15.15 -2.98 -7.22
N SER A 143 -15.71 -4.21 -7.20
CA SER A 143 -16.23 -4.85 -8.42
C SER A 143 -17.25 -3.97 -9.14
N GLY A 144 -17.19 -3.96 -10.46
CA GLY A 144 -18.05 -3.12 -11.32
C GLY A 144 -17.47 -1.74 -11.59
N THR A 145 -16.28 -1.43 -11.07
CA THR A 145 -15.55 -0.20 -11.44
C THR A 145 -15.09 -0.28 -12.90
N ASP A 146 -15.28 0.80 -13.67
CA ASP A 146 -14.74 0.89 -15.04
C ASP A 146 -13.20 1.01 -14.98
N VAL A 147 -12.52 -0.09 -15.26
CA VAL A 147 -11.06 -0.20 -15.29
C VAL A 147 -10.48 -0.12 -16.72
N LYS A 148 -11.27 0.31 -17.70
CA LYS A 148 -10.79 0.48 -19.08
C LYS A 148 -9.76 1.61 -19.15
N VAL A 149 -8.63 1.30 -19.78
CA VAL A 149 -7.53 2.26 -19.94
C VAL A 149 -7.90 3.29 -21.01
N LYS A 150 -7.88 4.56 -20.60
CA LYS A 150 -8.15 5.72 -21.46
C LYS A 150 -6.86 6.52 -21.64
N GLU A 151 -6.56 6.86 -22.87
CA GLU A 151 -5.39 7.68 -23.19
C GLU A 151 -5.82 9.13 -23.44
N ARG A 152 -5.15 10.05 -22.75
CA ARG A 152 -5.37 11.49 -22.88
C ARG A 152 -4.10 12.26 -22.51
N ASP A 153 -3.74 13.25 -23.33
CA ASP A 153 -2.60 14.14 -23.08
C ASP A 153 -1.27 13.40 -22.81
N GLY A 154 -1.03 12.29 -23.55
CA GLY A 154 0.15 11.45 -23.41
C GLY A 154 0.20 10.64 -22.09
N LYS A 155 -0.90 10.54 -21.37
CA LYS A 155 -1.04 9.76 -20.13
C LYS A 155 -2.09 8.68 -20.28
N LEU A 156 -1.91 7.61 -19.53
CA LEU A 156 -2.88 6.53 -19.39
C LEU A 156 -3.66 6.71 -18.10
N TYR A 157 -4.98 6.63 -18.17
CA TYR A 157 -5.90 6.79 -17.05
C TYR A 157 -6.71 5.50 -16.87
N ALA A 158 -6.63 4.90 -15.71
CA ALA A 158 -7.53 3.85 -15.23
C ALA A 158 -7.31 3.61 -13.73
N PRO A 159 -8.34 3.20 -12.99
CA PRO A 159 -8.21 2.74 -11.61
C PRO A 159 -7.20 1.58 -11.48
N GLY A 160 -6.20 1.71 -10.60
CA GLY A 160 -5.17 0.69 -10.35
C GLY A 160 -4.09 0.57 -11.42
N ILE A 161 -4.01 1.53 -12.36
CA ILE A 161 -3.02 1.46 -13.44
C ILE A 161 -1.59 1.68 -12.93
N SER A 162 -1.40 2.55 -11.96
CA SER A 162 -0.10 2.77 -11.32
C SER A 162 0.06 1.95 -10.06
N ASP A 163 -1.03 1.78 -9.31
CA ASP A 163 -1.08 1.08 -8.04
C ASP A 163 -1.90 -0.23 -8.16
N ASN A 164 -1.31 -1.40 -8.40
CA ASN A 164 0.11 -1.62 -8.65
C ASN A 164 0.35 -2.40 -9.95
N THR A 165 -0.53 -2.18 -10.96
CA THR A 165 -0.38 -2.88 -12.25
C THR A 165 0.93 -2.50 -12.95
N ARG A 166 1.44 -1.28 -12.72
CA ARG A 166 2.77 -0.90 -13.23
C ARG A 166 3.87 -1.79 -12.70
N GLY A 167 3.87 -2.11 -11.40
CA GLY A 167 4.82 -3.04 -10.79
C GLY A 167 4.78 -4.42 -11.43
N LEU A 168 3.58 -4.96 -11.65
CA LEU A 168 3.40 -6.26 -12.33
C LEU A 168 3.98 -6.27 -13.75
N ALA A 169 3.71 -5.23 -14.54
CA ALA A 169 4.23 -5.10 -15.90
C ALA A 169 5.78 -5.01 -15.92
N VAL A 170 6.37 -4.33 -14.93
CA VAL A 170 7.84 -4.26 -14.78
C VAL A 170 8.43 -5.63 -14.44
N LEU A 171 7.80 -6.41 -13.56
CA LEU A 171 8.25 -7.78 -13.26
C LEU A 171 8.25 -8.66 -14.51
N LEU A 172 7.20 -8.58 -15.35
CA LEU A 172 7.13 -9.30 -16.63
C LEU A 172 8.25 -8.86 -17.60
N SER A 173 8.50 -7.55 -17.69
CA SER A 173 9.60 -7.01 -18.50
C SER A 173 10.95 -7.52 -18.03
N TRP A 174 11.24 -7.49 -16.74
CA TRP A 174 12.49 -7.99 -16.18
C TRP A 174 12.68 -9.47 -16.46
N LEU A 175 11.65 -10.30 -16.26
CA LEU A 175 11.74 -11.73 -16.57
C LEU A 175 12.11 -11.96 -18.04
N LYS A 176 11.40 -11.28 -18.95
CA LYS A 176 11.65 -11.38 -20.39
C LYS A 176 13.08 -11.00 -20.75
N VAL A 177 13.52 -9.79 -20.38
CA VAL A 177 14.84 -9.31 -20.81
C VAL A 177 15.98 -10.10 -20.17
N LEU A 178 15.85 -10.56 -18.93
CA LEU A 178 16.81 -11.44 -18.28
C LEU A 178 16.94 -12.78 -19.01
N ASN A 179 15.83 -13.33 -19.52
CA ASN A 179 15.85 -14.60 -20.26
C ASN A 179 16.38 -14.41 -21.69
N ASP A 180 15.92 -13.39 -22.41
CA ASP A 180 16.34 -13.11 -23.79
C ASP A 180 17.84 -12.78 -23.87
N GLN A 181 18.35 -11.97 -22.93
CA GLN A 181 19.76 -11.62 -22.83
C GLN A 181 20.60 -12.70 -22.12
N LYS A 182 20.00 -13.81 -21.71
CA LYS A 182 20.66 -14.95 -21.02
C LYS A 182 21.47 -14.52 -19.82
N ILE A 183 20.99 -13.54 -19.07
CA ILE A 183 21.67 -13.05 -17.84
C ILE A 183 21.49 -14.10 -16.75
N ALA A 184 22.59 -14.71 -16.33
CA ALA A 184 22.63 -15.65 -15.22
C ALA A 184 22.89 -14.90 -13.90
N THR A 185 21.94 -14.91 -12.97
CA THR A 185 22.12 -14.39 -11.61
C THR A 185 22.82 -15.42 -10.73
N VAL A 186 23.57 -14.99 -9.72
CA VAL A 186 24.18 -15.91 -8.73
C VAL A 186 23.11 -16.39 -7.75
N GLY A 187 22.31 -15.48 -7.21
CA GLY A 187 21.16 -15.78 -6.36
C GLY A 187 19.88 -16.08 -7.14
N ASP A 188 18.91 -16.68 -6.44
CA ASP A 188 17.58 -16.94 -6.94
C ASP A 188 16.72 -15.65 -6.93
N LEU A 189 15.93 -15.43 -7.97
CA LEU A 189 14.88 -14.40 -8.02
C LEU A 189 13.50 -15.05 -7.87
N VAL A 190 12.78 -14.71 -6.83
CA VAL A 190 11.41 -15.14 -6.60
C VAL A 190 10.46 -14.04 -7.09
N PHE A 191 9.82 -14.26 -8.23
CA PHE A 191 8.82 -13.36 -8.81
C PHE A 191 7.49 -13.60 -8.12
N VAL A 192 6.89 -12.54 -7.58
CA VAL A 192 5.64 -12.63 -6.83
C VAL A 192 4.64 -11.57 -7.31
N GLY A 193 3.45 -12.03 -7.73
CA GLY A 193 2.26 -11.20 -7.79
C GLY A 193 1.41 -11.52 -6.56
N ASN A 194 1.45 -10.67 -5.54
CA ASN A 194 0.79 -10.98 -4.28
C ASN A 194 -0.63 -10.41 -4.19
N VAL A 195 -1.41 -10.98 -3.28
CA VAL A 195 -2.79 -10.60 -3.01
C VAL A 195 -2.92 -9.88 -1.67
N GLY A 196 -3.94 -9.03 -1.56
CA GLY A 196 -4.37 -8.44 -0.29
C GLY A 196 -3.39 -7.43 0.28
N GLU A 197 -2.70 -6.64 -0.55
CA GLU A 197 -1.97 -5.47 -0.08
C GLU A 197 -2.95 -4.41 0.40
N GLU A 198 -4.05 -4.22 -0.31
CA GLU A 198 -4.96 -3.12 -0.11
C GLU A 198 -5.99 -3.36 1.01
N GLU A 199 -6.44 -2.28 1.64
CA GLU A 199 -7.58 -2.20 2.57
C GLU A 199 -7.63 -3.34 3.62
N LEU A 200 -8.71 -4.13 3.59
CA LEU A 200 -8.95 -5.28 4.47
C LEU A 200 -8.22 -6.56 4.01
N GLY A 201 -7.52 -6.51 2.89
CA GLY A 201 -6.62 -7.57 2.45
C GLY A 201 -5.50 -7.85 3.44
N ASN A 202 -5.12 -6.83 4.24
CA ASN A 202 -4.33 -6.99 5.47
C ASN A 202 -2.97 -7.68 5.26
N LEU A 203 -2.34 -7.49 4.10
CA LEU A 203 -1.08 -8.11 3.69
C LEU A 203 -1.12 -9.65 3.73
N ARG A 204 -2.30 -10.26 3.51
CA ARG A 204 -2.50 -11.71 3.67
C ARG A 204 -1.58 -12.53 2.75
N GLY A 205 -1.36 -12.06 1.53
CA GLY A 205 -0.47 -12.70 0.57
C GLY A 205 0.97 -12.75 1.08
N MET A 206 1.51 -11.62 1.55
CA MET A 206 2.87 -11.57 2.09
C MET A 206 3.01 -12.32 3.40
N LYS A 207 2.02 -12.24 4.30
CA LYS A 207 1.99 -13.05 5.53
C LYS A 207 2.07 -14.54 5.21
N HIS A 208 1.30 -15.01 4.22
CA HIS A 208 1.34 -16.39 3.75
C HIS A 208 2.70 -16.74 3.15
N LEU A 209 3.21 -15.95 2.23
CA LEU A 209 4.49 -16.17 1.57
C LEU A 209 5.64 -16.36 2.59
N PHE A 210 5.76 -15.42 3.54
CA PHE A 210 6.82 -15.47 4.54
C PHE A 210 6.60 -16.51 5.63
N LYS A 211 5.39 -17.01 5.81
CA LYS A 211 5.10 -18.16 6.68
C LYS A 211 5.54 -19.47 6.03
N GLU A 212 5.31 -19.65 4.74
CA GLU A 212 5.61 -20.91 4.04
C GLU A 212 7.07 -20.99 3.54
N HIS A 213 7.67 -19.83 3.17
CA HIS A 213 9.05 -19.78 2.68
C HIS A 213 10.00 -19.18 3.73
N LEU A 214 10.60 -20.04 4.53
CA LEU A 214 11.45 -19.64 5.66
C LEU A 214 12.88 -19.23 5.26
N ASP A 215 13.28 -19.55 4.04
CA ASP A 215 14.63 -19.39 3.48
C ASP A 215 14.80 -18.16 2.58
N ILE A 216 13.86 -17.20 2.64
CA ILE A 216 13.96 -15.92 1.92
C ILE A 216 14.99 -15.03 2.63
N ASP A 217 15.95 -14.49 1.87
CA ASP A 217 17.06 -13.68 2.37
C ASP A 217 16.78 -12.17 2.33
N GLY A 218 15.89 -11.72 1.45
CA GLY A 218 15.50 -10.32 1.32
C GLY A 218 14.32 -10.12 0.36
N MET A 219 13.81 -8.88 0.31
CA MET A 219 12.70 -8.52 -0.55
C MET A 219 12.87 -7.12 -1.14
N VAL A 220 12.51 -6.98 -2.41
CA VAL A 220 12.30 -5.70 -3.10
C VAL A 220 10.88 -5.69 -3.63
N ALA A 221 10.03 -4.84 -3.07
CA ALA A 221 8.69 -4.59 -3.63
C ALA A 221 8.73 -3.42 -4.60
N LEU A 222 7.94 -3.51 -5.66
CA LEU A 222 7.68 -2.41 -6.58
C LEU A 222 6.37 -1.74 -6.18
N GLU A 223 6.40 -0.43 -6.07
CA GLU A 223 5.24 0.42 -5.78
C GLU A 223 5.27 1.68 -6.66
N PRO A 224 4.17 2.45 -6.74
CA PRO A 224 4.18 3.71 -7.49
C PRO A 224 4.99 4.82 -6.79
N ALA A 225 6.18 4.48 -6.32
CA ALA A 225 7.09 5.41 -5.67
C ALA A 225 7.82 6.29 -6.71
N PRO A 226 7.99 7.60 -6.46
CA PRO A 226 8.77 8.48 -7.32
C PRO A 226 10.21 7.99 -7.49
N ASP A 227 10.78 8.25 -8.65
CA ASP A 227 12.17 7.93 -8.94
C ASP A 227 13.13 8.47 -7.86
N GLY A 228 14.02 7.62 -7.37
CA GLY A 228 14.94 7.94 -6.28
C GLY A 228 14.39 7.70 -4.88
N THR A 229 13.09 7.46 -4.71
CA THR A 229 12.51 7.11 -3.42
C THR A 229 12.77 5.66 -3.08
N VAL A 230 13.19 5.40 -1.83
CA VAL A 230 13.36 4.05 -1.25
C VAL A 230 12.61 4.01 0.07
N LEU A 231 11.56 3.19 0.15
CA LEU A 231 10.86 3.01 1.42
C LEU A 231 11.62 2.01 2.28
N VAL A 232 11.96 2.45 3.49
CA VAL A 232 12.75 1.71 4.47
C VAL A 232 12.01 1.53 5.80
N LEU A 233 10.82 2.09 5.90
CA LEU A 233 9.95 2.04 7.07
C LEU A 233 8.57 1.56 6.65
N GLY A 234 8.12 0.48 7.27
CA GLY A 234 6.76 -0.02 7.21
C GLY A 234 5.95 0.49 8.40
N THR A 235 5.05 1.47 8.18
CA THR A 235 4.14 1.96 9.22
C THR A 235 3.13 0.87 9.57
N GLY A 236 3.10 0.45 10.84
CA GLY A 236 2.14 -0.55 11.34
C GLY A 236 0.74 0.03 11.50
N SER A 237 -0.28 -0.83 11.44
CA SER A 237 -1.66 -0.43 11.73
C SER A 237 -2.47 -1.54 12.38
N HIS A 238 -3.31 -1.15 13.39
CA HIS A 238 -4.40 -1.95 13.89
C HIS A 238 -5.73 -1.31 13.50
N ARG A 239 -6.62 -2.11 12.96
CA ARG A 239 -7.97 -1.68 12.55
C ARG A 239 -9.01 -2.44 13.34
N HIS A 240 -9.89 -1.73 14.03
CA HIS A 240 -10.93 -2.31 14.87
C HIS A 240 -12.31 -1.95 14.36
N GLU A 241 -13.18 -2.94 14.28
CA GLU A 241 -14.62 -2.76 14.20
C GLU A 241 -15.21 -2.84 15.61
N VAL A 242 -15.92 -1.80 16.03
CA VAL A 242 -16.61 -1.74 17.33
C VAL A 242 -18.11 -1.74 17.09
N THR A 243 -18.81 -2.70 17.66
CA THR A 243 -20.28 -2.82 17.58
C THR A 243 -20.90 -2.61 18.96
N PHE A 244 -21.76 -1.60 19.06
CA PHE A 244 -22.58 -1.33 20.24
C PHE A 244 -23.93 -2.01 20.07
N LYS A 245 -24.44 -2.64 21.15
CA LYS A 245 -25.75 -3.32 21.18
C LYS A 245 -26.51 -2.94 22.43
N GLY A 246 -27.79 -2.58 22.26
CA GLY A 246 -28.74 -2.28 23.32
C GLY A 246 -30.12 -2.85 23.01
N PRO A 247 -31.11 -2.67 23.89
CA PRO A 247 -32.47 -3.21 23.71
C PRO A 247 -33.21 -2.61 22.51
N GLY A 248 -32.94 -1.36 22.19
CA GLY A 248 -33.76 -0.59 21.23
C GLY A 248 -35.15 -0.25 21.79
N GLY A 249 -35.93 0.53 21.02
CA GLY A 249 -37.28 0.86 21.42
C GLY A 249 -37.85 2.08 20.70
N HIS A 250 -39.13 2.38 20.99
CA HIS A 250 -39.78 3.58 20.50
C HIS A 250 -39.24 4.82 21.21
N SER A 251 -38.81 5.84 20.48
CA SER A 251 -38.10 7.01 21.03
C SER A 251 -38.83 7.76 22.14
N TYR A 252 -40.16 7.72 22.17
CA TYR A 252 -40.98 8.32 23.22
C TYR A 252 -41.38 7.33 24.31
N ALA A 253 -41.89 6.15 23.93
CA ALA A 253 -42.42 5.17 24.90
C ALA A 253 -41.33 4.51 25.78
N ALA A 254 -40.13 4.24 25.21
CA ALA A 254 -39.01 3.62 25.93
C ALA A 254 -37.97 4.66 26.39
N PHE A 255 -38.24 5.95 26.26
CA PHE A 255 -37.34 7.01 26.73
C PHE A 255 -37.25 7.00 28.26
N GLY A 256 -36.01 6.92 28.76
CA GLY A 256 -35.74 6.83 30.19
C GLY A 256 -35.59 5.40 30.72
N GLU A 257 -35.95 4.37 29.93
CA GLU A 257 -35.93 2.98 30.34
C GLU A 257 -34.76 2.19 29.69
N VAL A 258 -34.31 2.62 28.49
CA VAL A 258 -33.28 1.89 27.74
C VAL A 258 -32.19 2.82 27.22
N PRO A 259 -30.90 2.37 27.19
CA PRO A 259 -29.80 3.11 26.60
C PRO A 259 -29.84 3.01 25.06
N SER A 260 -29.23 4.01 24.40
CA SER A 260 -29.09 4.04 22.94
C SER A 260 -27.72 3.59 22.49
N ALA A 261 -27.65 2.63 21.59
CA ALA A 261 -26.38 2.22 20.97
C ALA A 261 -25.68 3.38 20.23
N ILE A 262 -26.45 4.25 19.55
CA ILE A 262 -25.90 5.45 18.89
C ILE A 262 -25.35 6.46 19.90
N HIS A 263 -26.02 6.68 21.04
CA HIS A 263 -25.51 7.58 22.08
C HIS A 263 -24.23 7.04 22.70
N GLY A 264 -24.16 5.72 23.00
CA GLY A 264 -22.96 5.07 23.49
C GLY A 264 -21.80 5.21 22.50
N MET A 265 -22.04 4.97 21.21
CA MET A 265 -21.04 5.18 20.15
C MET A 265 -20.61 6.65 20.06
N GLY A 266 -21.55 7.61 20.11
CA GLY A 266 -21.24 9.05 20.08
C GLY A 266 -20.33 9.47 21.24
N ARG A 267 -20.56 8.96 22.46
CA ARG A 267 -19.67 9.16 23.62
C ARG A 267 -18.29 8.59 23.39
N ALA A 268 -18.20 7.36 22.82
CA ALA A 268 -16.92 6.74 22.49
C ALA A 268 -16.13 7.58 21.47
N ILE A 269 -16.79 8.02 20.40
CA ILE A 269 -16.16 8.87 19.36
C ILE A 269 -15.62 10.16 19.96
N ALA A 270 -16.39 10.85 20.83
CA ALA A 270 -15.95 12.08 21.49
C ALA A 270 -14.69 11.83 22.34
N LYS A 271 -14.68 10.74 23.14
CA LYS A 271 -13.52 10.37 23.95
C LYS A 271 -12.30 9.97 23.12
N ILE A 272 -12.52 9.23 22.02
CA ILE A 272 -11.45 8.86 21.08
C ILE A 272 -10.86 10.12 20.45
N ALA A 273 -11.67 11.10 20.05
CA ALA A 273 -11.20 12.33 19.43
C ALA A 273 -10.30 13.18 20.36
N ASP A 274 -10.42 13.01 21.69
CA ASP A 274 -9.60 13.72 22.68
C ASP A 274 -8.25 13.03 22.97
N ILE A 275 -8.00 11.83 22.46
CA ILE A 275 -6.73 11.13 22.64
C ILE A 275 -5.59 11.94 22.03
N ARG A 276 -4.46 11.99 22.74
CA ARG A 276 -3.24 12.66 22.27
C ARG A 276 -2.16 11.62 21.95
N THR A 277 -1.66 11.68 20.74
CA THR A 277 -0.61 10.78 20.24
C THR A 277 0.71 11.51 20.03
N PRO A 278 1.86 10.81 20.11
CA PRO A 278 3.16 11.42 19.83
C PRO A 278 3.28 11.80 18.35
N LYS A 279 4.02 12.90 18.10
CA LYS A 279 4.40 13.30 16.73
C LYS A 279 5.61 12.52 16.23
N SER A 280 6.47 12.03 17.14
CA SER A 280 7.62 11.19 16.84
C SER A 280 7.79 10.15 17.95
N PRO A 281 7.73 8.84 17.63
CA PRO A 281 7.36 8.30 16.32
C PRO A 281 5.95 8.75 15.92
N LYS A 282 5.74 9.00 14.62
CA LYS A 282 4.43 9.43 14.13
C LYS A 282 3.39 8.37 14.45
N THR A 283 2.36 8.79 15.22
CA THR A 283 1.27 7.92 15.64
C THR A 283 -0.04 8.64 15.39
N THR A 284 -0.98 7.96 14.74
CA THR A 284 -2.26 8.52 14.31
C THR A 284 -3.39 7.56 14.63
N PHE A 285 -4.60 8.10 14.72
CA PHE A 285 -5.83 7.32 14.76
C PHE A 285 -6.94 8.09 14.04
N THR A 286 -7.95 7.36 13.58
CA THR A 286 -9.16 7.94 13.05
C THR A 286 -10.35 7.00 13.24
N VAL A 287 -11.53 7.54 13.53
CA VAL A 287 -12.80 6.86 13.34
C VAL A 287 -13.16 7.04 11.87
N GLY A 288 -12.83 6.06 11.04
CA GLY A 288 -12.94 6.17 9.58
C GLY A 288 -14.34 5.94 9.06
N THR A 289 -15.13 5.09 9.73
CA THR A 289 -16.52 4.83 9.37
C THR A 289 -17.41 4.81 10.59
N VAL A 290 -18.61 5.35 10.43
CA VAL A 290 -19.70 5.26 11.41
C VAL A 290 -20.83 4.51 10.74
N GLY A 291 -21.26 3.43 11.40
CA GLY A 291 -22.01 2.39 10.78
C GLY A 291 -23.36 2.69 10.26
N THR A 292 -23.59 2.10 9.14
CA THR A 292 -24.84 2.01 8.41
C THR A 292 -25.56 0.68 8.62
N VAL A 293 -25.03 -0.20 9.47
CA VAL A 293 -25.58 -1.56 9.66
C VAL A 293 -26.35 -1.58 10.97
N GLY A 294 -27.67 -1.41 10.88
CA GLY A 294 -28.59 -1.59 11.96
C GLY A 294 -28.78 -0.41 12.92
N GLY A 295 -28.20 0.76 12.65
CA GLY A 295 -28.26 1.93 13.51
C GLY A 295 -29.62 2.62 13.59
N GLY A 296 -30.69 1.85 13.77
CA GLY A 296 -32.06 2.32 13.83
C GLY A 296 -32.78 2.27 12.48
N THR A 297 -34.06 1.99 12.51
CA THR A 297 -34.91 1.84 11.31
C THR A 297 -35.66 3.12 10.96
N SER A 298 -35.75 4.07 11.87
CA SER A 298 -36.44 5.36 11.67
C SER A 298 -35.96 6.41 12.67
N VAL A 299 -36.30 7.67 12.41
CA VAL A 299 -35.94 8.83 13.27
C VAL A 299 -36.53 8.74 14.68
N ASN A 300 -37.62 8.02 14.86
CA ASN A 300 -38.31 7.83 16.15
C ASN A 300 -37.98 6.47 16.82
N THR A 301 -36.80 5.90 16.55
CA THR A 301 -36.32 4.65 17.13
C THR A 301 -35.10 4.92 18.00
N ILE A 302 -35.07 4.35 19.23
CA ILE A 302 -33.84 4.17 19.99
C ILE A 302 -33.09 3.01 19.32
N ALA A 303 -31.94 3.27 18.75
CA ALA A 303 -31.21 2.29 17.95
C ALA A 303 -30.76 1.09 18.80
N PRO A 304 -31.05 -0.14 18.40
CA PRO A 304 -30.59 -1.35 19.10
C PRO A 304 -29.13 -1.66 18.85
N ASP A 305 -28.58 -1.18 17.75
CA ASP A 305 -27.16 -1.35 17.44
C ASP A 305 -26.56 -0.13 16.72
N ALA A 306 -25.26 0.00 16.82
CA ALA A 306 -24.47 0.98 16.07
C ALA A 306 -23.05 0.41 15.88
N ARG A 307 -22.39 0.78 14.79
CA ARG A 307 -21.06 0.27 14.45
C ARG A 307 -20.14 1.40 14.02
N MET A 308 -18.87 1.32 14.40
CA MET A 308 -17.81 2.19 13.89
C MET A 308 -16.56 1.36 13.57
N ALA A 309 -15.71 1.85 12.67
CA ALA A 309 -14.38 1.32 12.46
C ALA A 309 -13.31 2.38 12.78
N VAL A 310 -12.28 1.92 13.48
CA VAL A 310 -11.16 2.77 13.93
C VAL A 310 -9.88 2.24 13.30
N ASP A 311 -9.09 3.13 12.69
CA ASP A 311 -7.75 2.85 12.16
C ASP A 311 -6.73 3.52 13.07
N ILE A 312 -5.73 2.76 13.57
CA ILE A 312 -4.67 3.22 14.46
C ILE A 312 -3.35 2.88 13.77
N ARG A 313 -2.48 3.87 13.57
CA ARG A 313 -1.20 3.68 12.88
C ARG A 313 -0.04 4.23 13.69
N SER A 314 1.11 3.59 13.58
CA SER A 314 2.37 4.13 14.11
C SER A 314 3.58 3.60 13.36
N ASP A 315 4.64 4.42 13.34
CA ASP A 315 5.97 4.04 12.88
C ASP A 315 6.70 3.09 13.85
N GLU A 316 6.15 2.90 15.05
CA GLU A 316 6.64 1.96 16.06
C GLU A 316 5.48 1.24 16.75
N THR A 317 5.71 -0.03 17.12
CA THR A 317 4.68 -0.89 17.70
C THR A 317 4.22 -0.41 19.08
N ALA A 318 5.13 0.01 19.95
CA ALA A 318 4.77 0.36 21.34
C ALA A 318 3.78 1.55 21.42
N PRO A 319 3.98 2.69 20.74
CA PRO A 319 2.99 3.77 20.69
C PRO A 319 1.68 3.37 20.03
N MET A 320 1.68 2.48 19.04
CA MET A 320 0.47 1.94 18.42
C MET A 320 -0.39 1.20 19.44
N LEU A 321 0.21 0.26 20.16
CA LEU A 321 -0.48 -0.53 21.20
C LEU A 321 -0.95 0.35 22.37
N ALA A 322 -0.17 1.38 22.75
CA ALA A 322 -0.58 2.33 23.79
C ALA A 322 -1.80 3.15 23.35
N THR A 323 -1.87 3.57 22.08
CA THR A 323 -3.02 4.28 21.53
C THR A 323 -4.24 3.35 21.42
N GLU A 324 -4.05 2.11 20.96
CA GLU A 324 -5.09 1.09 20.92
C GLU A 324 -5.74 0.90 22.28
N LYS A 325 -4.93 0.74 23.34
CA LYS A 325 -5.44 0.62 24.70
C LYS A 325 -6.30 1.80 25.13
N GLN A 326 -5.94 3.03 24.76
CA GLN A 326 -6.73 4.22 25.04
C GLN A 326 -8.06 4.22 24.26
N VAL A 327 -8.05 3.81 22.99
CA VAL A 327 -9.26 3.69 22.16
C VAL A 327 -10.22 2.68 22.77
N LEU A 328 -9.73 1.49 23.16
CA LEU A 328 -10.57 0.45 23.76
C LEU A 328 -11.13 0.90 25.11
N ALA A 329 -10.33 1.56 25.96
CA ALA A 329 -10.79 2.13 27.23
C ALA A 329 -11.86 3.22 27.05
N ALA A 330 -11.75 4.03 25.98
CA ALA A 330 -12.76 5.03 25.64
C ALA A 330 -14.12 4.39 25.28
N VAL A 331 -14.09 3.23 24.59
CA VAL A 331 -15.29 2.44 24.27
C VAL A 331 -15.94 1.91 25.56
N ASP A 332 -15.17 1.29 26.46
CA ASP A 332 -15.66 0.73 27.70
C ASP A 332 -16.26 1.81 28.61
N SER A 333 -15.57 2.96 28.72
CA SER A 333 -16.05 4.13 29.47
C SER A 333 -17.36 4.66 28.92
N ALA A 334 -17.52 4.71 27.59
CA ALA A 334 -18.73 5.19 26.94
C ALA A 334 -19.94 4.28 27.19
N VAL A 335 -19.73 2.98 27.18
CA VAL A 335 -20.75 1.98 27.54
C VAL A 335 -21.18 2.15 28.99
N THR A 336 -20.21 2.28 29.91
CA THR A 336 -20.48 2.49 31.35
C THR A 336 -21.28 3.77 31.59
N GLU A 337 -20.91 4.88 30.98
CA GLU A 337 -21.59 6.18 31.13
C GLU A 337 -23.01 6.17 30.56
N GLU A 338 -23.22 5.54 29.40
CA GLU A 338 -24.56 5.47 28.81
C GLU A 338 -25.48 4.58 29.65
N ASN A 339 -25.00 3.46 30.15
CA ASN A 339 -25.75 2.61 31.09
C ASN A 339 -26.08 3.35 32.40
N ALA A 340 -25.08 4.02 33.01
CA ALA A 340 -25.27 4.77 34.25
C ALA A 340 -26.28 5.90 34.10
N ARG A 341 -26.33 6.58 32.95
CA ARG A 341 -27.32 7.63 32.67
C ARG A 341 -28.77 7.15 32.86
N TRP A 342 -29.04 5.90 32.54
CA TRP A 342 -30.40 5.32 32.59
C TRP A 342 -30.58 4.38 33.76
N GLY A 343 -29.54 4.17 34.61
CA GLY A 343 -29.61 3.25 35.76
C GLY A 343 -29.77 1.77 35.36
N VAL A 344 -29.29 1.41 34.19
CA VAL A 344 -29.41 0.06 33.62
C VAL A 344 -28.03 -0.49 33.20
N ASN A 345 -27.97 -1.76 32.82
CA ASN A 345 -26.75 -2.39 32.31
C ASN A 345 -27.07 -3.27 31.08
N THR A 346 -27.71 -2.65 30.08
CA THR A 346 -28.25 -3.35 28.90
C THR A 346 -27.55 -2.95 27.61
N LEU A 347 -26.76 -1.86 27.62
CA LEU A 347 -25.84 -1.54 26.52
C LEU A 347 -24.55 -2.33 26.71
N SER A 348 -24.07 -2.91 25.62
CA SER A 348 -22.76 -3.56 25.52
C SER A 348 -22.00 -3.09 24.27
N ALA A 349 -20.69 -3.27 24.27
CA ALA A 349 -19.87 -3.13 23.07
C ALA A 349 -19.00 -4.38 22.88
N SER A 350 -18.77 -4.73 21.63
CA SER A 350 -17.80 -5.75 21.24
C SER A 350 -16.84 -5.18 20.21
N THR A 351 -15.57 -5.57 20.34
CA THR A 351 -14.51 -5.11 19.44
C THR A 351 -13.95 -6.31 18.69
N LYS A 352 -13.77 -6.16 17.37
CA LYS A 352 -13.15 -7.14 16.49
C LYS A 352 -11.96 -6.48 15.79
N LEU A 353 -10.78 -7.09 15.90
CA LEU A 353 -9.63 -6.71 15.09
C LEU A 353 -9.89 -7.15 13.64
N ILE A 354 -9.99 -6.21 12.72
CA ILE A 354 -10.27 -6.44 11.29
C ILE A 354 -9.05 -6.15 10.39
N GLY A 355 -7.96 -5.64 10.96
CA GLY A 355 -6.70 -5.43 10.28
C GLY A 355 -5.56 -5.34 11.28
N ASP A 356 -4.49 -6.06 10.99
CA ASP A 356 -3.25 -6.11 11.75
C ASP A 356 -2.09 -6.12 10.76
N ARG A 357 -1.55 -4.94 10.46
CA ARG A 357 -0.35 -4.80 9.64
C ARG A 357 0.84 -4.57 10.57
N PRO A 358 1.84 -5.47 10.60
CA PRO A 358 2.99 -5.28 11.47
C PRO A 358 3.81 -4.06 11.03
N GLY A 359 4.34 -3.32 11.96
CA GLY A 359 5.34 -2.30 11.70
C GLY A 359 6.73 -2.89 11.58
N GLY A 360 7.61 -2.26 10.81
CA GLY A 360 8.99 -2.71 10.67
C GLY A 360 9.90 -1.67 10.02
N ARG A 361 11.20 -1.88 10.10
CA ARG A 361 12.19 -0.97 9.53
C ARG A 361 13.40 -1.73 9.00
N THR A 362 13.87 -1.33 7.83
CA THR A 362 15.19 -1.70 7.32
C THR A 362 16.16 -0.57 7.65
N ALA A 363 17.29 -0.89 8.29
CA ALA A 363 18.27 0.12 8.68
C ALA A 363 18.83 0.86 7.46
N ALA A 364 18.99 2.18 7.57
CA ALA A 364 19.45 3.02 6.47
C ALA A 364 20.85 2.63 5.95
N ASP A 365 21.68 2.08 6.84
CA ASP A 365 23.03 1.57 6.55
C ASP A 365 23.07 0.08 6.19
N SER A 366 21.91 -0.55 5.95
CA SER A 366 21.86 -1.93 5.51
C SER A 366 22.29 -2.06 4.03
N VAL A 367 22.88 -3.22 3.67
CA VAL A 367 23.39 -3.43 2.32
C VAL A 367 22.31 -3.33 1.23
N ILE A 368 21.06 -3.68 1.54
CA ILE A 368 19.96 -3.57 0.58
C ILE A 368 19.60 -2.10 0.28
N VAL A 369 19.67 -1.23 1.30
CA VAL A 369 19.47 0.21 1.14
C VAL A 369 20.65 0.84 0.39
N GLU A 370 21.89 0.51 0.79
CA GLU A 370 23.08 1.01 0.09
C GLU A 370 23.11 0.60 -1.39
N ALA A 371 22.63 -0.61 -1.73
CA ALA A 371 22.48 -1.07 -3.10
C ALA A 371 21.51 -0.14 -3.89
N ALA A 372 20.36 0.18 -3.32
CA ALA A 372 19.40 1.11 -3.95
C ALA A 372 19.95 2.54 -4.08
N VAL A 373 20.64 3.05 -3.05
CA VAL A 373 21.32 4.36 -3.08
C VAL A 373 22.36 4.40 -4.20
N ARG A 374 23.17 3.35 -4.34
CA ARG A 374 24.23 3.27 -5.35
C ARG A 374 23.67 3.15 -6.75
N ALA A 375 22.56 2.37 -6.93
CA ALA A 375 21.83 2.30 -8.18
C ALA A 375 21.29 3.68 -8.59
N ASN A 376 20.59 4.35 -7.69
CA ASN A 376 20.07 5.71 -7.93
C ASN A 376 21.20 6.66 -8.37
N THR A 377 22.34 6.63 -7.68
CA THR A 377 23.52 7.44 -8.01
C THR A 377 24.05 7.12 -9.40
N ALA A 378 24.10 5.83 -9.81
CA ALA A 378 24.57 5.42 -11.13
C ALA A 378 23.68 5.98 -12.27
N PHE A 379 22.39 6.22 -11.99
CA PHE A 379 21.45 6.83 -12.93
C PHE A 379 21.23 8.33 -12.69
N GLY A 380 22.12 9.00 -11.93
CA GLY A 380 22.08 10.43 -11.67
C GLY A 380 20.90 10.90 -10.81
N ARG A 381 20.34 10.00 -9.97
CA ARG A 381 19.21 10.29 -9.10
C ARG A 381 19.63 10.53 -7.66
N LYS A 382 19.00 11.49 -7.01
CA LYS A 382 19.14 11.69 -5.57
C LYS A 382 18.22 10.72 -4.84
N THR A 383 18.73 10.03 -3.82
CA THR A 383 17.91 9.13 -2.99
C THR A 383 17.23 9.86 -1.85
N VAL A 384 15.96 9.49 -1.60
CA VAL A 384 15.18 9.86 -0.41
C VAL A 384 14.73 8.58 0.28
N LEU A 385 15.09 8.41 1.55
CA LEU A 385 14.61 7.30 2.38
C LEU A 385 13.28 7.70 3.03
N ALA A 386 12.23 6.94 2.74
CA ALA A 386 10.87 7.27 3.15
C ALA A 386 10.16 6.08 3.84
N GLY A 387 8.94 6.31 4.30
CA GLY A 387 8.11 5.29 4.95
C GLY A 387 6.68 5.30 4.44
N ALA A 388 6.09 4.11 4.37
CA ALA A 388 4.67 3.88 4.09
C ALA A 388 4.25 2.52 4.66
N SER A 389 2.95 2.21 4.63
CA SER A 389 2.46 0.86 4.90
C SER A 389 2.34 0.12 3.58
N THR A 390 3.10 -0.95 3.39
CA THR A 390 3.20 -1.72 2.14
C THR A 390 3.46 -3.20 2.45
N ASP A 391 3.58 -4.01 1.42
CA ASP A 391 4.00 -5.41 1.50
C ASP A 391 5.32 -5.63 2.26
N ALA A 392 6.23 -4.66 2.20
CA ALA A 392 7.51 -4.73 2.90
C ALA A 392 7.39 -4.71 4.43
N ASN A 393 6.24 -4.31 4.98
CA ASN A 393 5.97 -4.37 6.41
C ASN A 393 6.21 -5.78 6.98
N VAL A 394 5.76 -6.81 6.26
CA VAL A 394 5.87 -8.21 6.73
C VAL A 394 7.33 -8.64 6.88
N PRO A 395 8.18 -8.64 5.83
CA PRO A 395 9.57 -9.03 5.99
C PRO A 395 10.35 -8.11 6.94
N MET A 396 10.09 -6.80 6.95
CA MET A 396 10.72 -5.87 7.89
C MET A 396 10.42 -6.23 9.34
N SER A 397 9.16 -6.60 9.67
CA SER A 397 8.76 -7.02 11.02
C SER A 397 9.42 -8.33 11.45
N LEU A 398 9.80 -9.18 10.49
CA LEU A 398 10.51 -10.44 10.70
C LEU A 398 12.05 -10.27 10.73
N GLY A 399 12.55 -9.02 10.66
CA GLY A 399 13.97 -8.72 10.60
C GLY A 399 14.63 -9.18 9.29
N ILE A 400 13.85 -9.37 8.21
CA ILE A 400 14.37 -9.68 6.87
C ILE A 400 14.58 -8.35 6.15
N PRO A 401 15.78 -8.11 5.56
CA PRO A 401 16.02 -6.89 4.79
C PRO A 401 15.01 -6.72 3.66
N ALA A 402 14.28 -5.62 3.67
CA ALA A 402 13.29 -5.32 2.64
C ALA A 402 13.26 -3.84 2.33
N ILE A 403 13.02 -3.50 1.08
CA ILE A 403 12.82 -2.14 0.60
C ILE A 403 11.69 -2.09 -0.43
N VAL A 404 11.15 -0.90 -0.62
CA VAL A 404 10.22 -0.62 -1.72
C VAL A 404 10.84 0.43 -2.62
N ILE A 405 10.75 0.22 -3.93
CA ILE A 405 11.28 1.13 -4.95
C ILE A 405 10.27 1.28 -6.09
N GLY A 406 10.41 2.34 -6.90
CA GLY A 406 9.50 2.60 -8.01
C GLY A 406 9.75 1.75 -9.24
N GLY A 407 8.68 1.41 -9.97
CA GLY A 407 8.73 0.78 -11.30
C GLY A 407 8.97 1.77 -12.45
N GLY A 408 9.16 3.06 -12.15
CA GLY A 408 9.30 4.15 -13.12
C GLY A 408 7.97 4.62 -13.73
N GLY A 409 7.98 5.87 -14.18
CA GLY A 409 6.82 6.62 -14.65
C GLY A 409 6.42 7.71 -13.64
N LYS A 410 5.71 8.73 -14.13
CA LYS A 410 5.08 9.72 -13.25
C LYS A 410 3.64 9.29 -13.01
N THR A 411 3.21 9.33 -11.79
CA THR A 411 1.92 8.79 -11.36
C THR A 411 1.13 9.81 -10.55
N GLY A 412 -0.17 9.64 -10.44
CA GLY A 412 -1.00 10.46 -9.57
C GLY A 412 -2.45 9.98 -9.53
N GLY A 413 -3.21 10.57 -8.61
CA GLY A 413 -4.60 10.19 -8.40
C GLY A 413 -4.78 8.83 -7.74
N PHE A 414 -3.80 8.37 -6.93
CA PHE A 414 -3.89 7.11 -6.19
C PHE A 414 -5.23 7.00 -5.45
N HIS A 415 -5.83 5.81 -5.48
CA HIS A 415 -7.10 5.49 -4.85
C HIS A 415 -8.29 6.35 -5.35
N ALA A 416 -8.15 7.03 -6.50
CA ALA A 416 -9.22 7.74 -7.16
C ALA A 416 -9.50 7.17 -8.56
N LEU A 417 -10.77 7.30 -9.02
CA LEU A 417 -11.15 6.86 -10.37
C LEU A 417 -10.39 7.61 -11.48
N SER A 418 -9.74 8.72 -11.14
CA SER A 418 -8.90 9.53 -12.03
C SER A 418 -7.42 9.16 -11.98
N GLU A 419 -7.07 8.02 -11.42
CA GLU A 419 -5.68 7.54 -11.35
C GLU A 419 -5.05 7.48 -12.74
N TRP A 420 -3.77 7.88 -12.82
CA TRP A 420 -3.06 7.98 -14.08
C TRP A 420 -1.57 7.66 -13.96
N ILE A 421 -1.00 7.29 -15.10
CA ILE A 421 0.45 7.16 -15.28
C ILE A 421 0.91 7.84 -16.56
N ASP A 422 2.04 8.57 -16.48
CA ASP A 422 2.81 9.07 -17.62
C ASP A 422 4.04 8.16 -17.76
N LEU A 423 4.09 7.45 -18.88
CA LEU A 423 5.15 6.49 -19.18
C LEU A 423 6.34 7.09 -19.92
N THR A 424 6.36 8.40 -20.13
CA THR A 424 7.52 9.08 -20.75
C THR A 424 8.78 8.75 -19.96
N ASP A 425 9.74 8.12 -20.60
CA ASP A 425 11.02 7.68 -20.00
C ASP A 425 10.87 6.72 -18.79
N ALA A 426 9.70 6.10 -18.57
CA ALA A 426 9.45 5.23 -17.43
C ALA A 426 10.38 4.00 -17.38
N TRP A 427 10.92 3.59 -18.54
CA TRP A 427 11.95 2.55 -18.62
C TRP A 427 13.22 2.86 -17.82
N LYS A 428 13.57 4.14 -17.62
CA LYS A 428 14.71 4.56 -16.79
C LYS A 428 14.56 4.16 -15.33
N GLY A 429 13.31 4.24 -14.79
CA GLY A 429 13.00 3.75 -13.44
C GLY A 429 13.12 2.25 -13.36
N ALA A 430 12.53 1.52 -14.30
CA ALA A 430 12.64 0.07 -14.38
C ALA A 430 14.11 -0.42 -14.48
N GLN A 431 14.96 0.28 -15.24
CA GLN A 431 16.40 -0.01 -15.30
C GLN A 431 17.09 0.19 -13.95
N THR A 432 16.84 1.31 -13.26
CA THR A 432 17.46 1.60 -11.95
C THR A 432 17.09 0.55 -10.92
N SER A 433 15.82 0.16 -10.89
CA SER A 433 15.32 -0.84 -9.96
C SER A 433 15.83 -2.24 -10.31
N LEU A 434 15.97 -2.59 -11.59
CA LEU A 434 16.59 -3.85 -12.01
C LEU A 434 18.06 -3.93 -11.59
N VAL A 435 18.83 -2.85 -11.76
CA VAL A 435 20.25 -2.82 -11.34
C VAL A 435 20.38 -2.94 -9.82
N THR A 436 19.41 -2.39 -9.05
CA THR A 436 19.35 -2.64 -7.60
C THR A 436 19.22 -4.14 -7.30
N VAL A 437 18.29 -4.82 -7.96
CA VAL A 437 18.05 -6.27 -7.80
C VAL A 437 19.30 -7.07 -8.20
N LEU A 438 19.91 -6.75 -9.33
CA LEU A 438 21.13 -7.44 -9.81
C LEU A 438 22.32 -7.27 -8.86
N GLY A 439 22.50 -6.09 -8.26
CA GLY A 439 23.51 -5.88 -7.23
C GLY A 439 23.31 -6.79 -6.01
N LEU A 440 22.06 -6.96 -5.59
CA LEU A 440 21.71 -7.78 -4.44
C LEU A 440 21.95 -9.28 -4.67
N VAL A 441 21.55 -9.80 -5.82
CA VAL A 441 21.69 -11.25 -6.12
C VAL A 441 22.99 -11.62 -6.82
N GLY A 442 23.74 -10.63 -7.32
CA GLY A 442 24.94 -10.85 -8.12
C GLY A 442 24.65 -11.36 -9.54
N VAL A 443 25.59 -11.15 -10.46
CA VAL A 443 25.53 -11.64 -11.85
C VAL A 443 26.76 -12.47 -12.14
N GLN A 444 26.57 -13.69 -12.63
CA GLN A 444 27.64 -14.63 -12.90
C GLN A 444 28.68 -14.03 -13.88
N GLY A 445 29.95 -14.11 -13.49
CA GLY A 445 31.05 -13.54 -14.29
C GLY A 445 31.17 -12.02 -14.26
N VAL A 446 30.29 -11.31 -13.52
CA VAL A 446 30.29 -9.84 -13.40
C VAL A 446 30.48 -9.38 -11.96
N SER A 447 29.58 -9.76 -11.06
CA SER A 447 29.59 -9.29 -9.67
C SER A 447 29.17 -10.37 -8.70
N ALA A 448 29.77 -10.37 -7.49
CA ALA A 448 29.28 -11.18 -6.38
C ALA A 448 27.97 -10.60 -5.82
N PRO A 449 27.11 -11.42 -5.19
CA PRO A 449 25.95 -10.94 -4.47
C PRO A 449 26.33 -10.01 -3.33
N LEU A 450 25.61 -8.92 -3.16
CA LEU A 450 25.74 -8.03 -2.00
C LEU A 450 24.90 -8.52 -0.83
N LEU A 451 23.72 -9.09 -1.11
CA LEU A 451 22.87 -9.66 -0.09
C LEU A 451 23.44 -10.99 0.41
N ASN A 452 23.52 -11.16 1.72
CA ASN A 452 23.96 -12.40 2.32
C ASN A 452 22.81 -13.41 2.44
N LYS A 453 23.14 -14.70 2.30
CA LYS A 453 22.22 -15.76 2.72
C LYS A 453 22.00 -15.71 4.23
N ARG A 454 20.80 -15.99 4.65
CA ARG A 454 20.38 -16.06 6.04
C ARG A 454 20.12 -17.53 6.41
N PRO A 455 20.32 -17.92 7.68
CA PRO A 455 19.78 -19.19 8.13
C PRO A 455 18.25 -19.16 7.97
N PRO A 456 17.65 -20.29 7.55
CA PRO A 456 16.19 -20.37 7.49
C PRO A 456 15.58 -20.04 8.86
N ARG A 457 14.47 -19.33 8.84
CA ARG A 457 13.72 -19.05 10.08
C ARG A 457 13.12 -20.35 10.63
N THR A 458 12.92 -20.41 11.93
CA THR A 458 12.13 -21.48 12.56
C THR A 458 10.64 -21.15 12.48
N LYS A 459 9.78 -22.17 12.33
CA LYS A 459 8.31 -22.01 12.38
C LYS A 459 7.85 -21.60 13.76
#